data_c3afee684b8ad1a24c243ef2d723afde
#
_entry.id   c3afee684b8ad1a24c243ef2d723afde
#
_cell.length_a   1.000
_cell.length_b   1.000
_cell.length_c   1.000
_cell.angle_alpha   90.00
_cell.angle_beta   90.00
_cell.angle_gamma   90.00
#
_symmetry.space_group_name_H-M   'P 1'
#
loop_
_entity.id
_entity.type
_entity.pdbx_description
1 polymer ?
#
loop_
_entity_poly.entity_id
_entity_poly.type
_entity_poly.pdbx_seq_one_letter_code
_entity_poly.pdbx_strand_id
1 'polypeptide(L)'
;MAKIIKKVCTIPQKLYLCRENEIHVMTDSILTSSISNTWQGLITCQQIDQSLKADCTQMKSFVNSHMYCLVERGWVSVQFGKYEVKISASEFMIFPPHIPPFVLSTSDDFRAIYLAVSSNFILDCPSARYVSHTSTYSLLHESSPCISLSPKDQETISNTMEMFMQRMSSPTPYTKDALLSLYGLFLSDLMAILDTAPVHSIENQSGFKLFVEFNRLLLADFCEHHEVSYYAQRMGISSRYLSMIVKQVSHTTVAAYINQHLMLEACWLLKTSEHNIQEISDLLHFADQASFSKFFKRQKGLSPLQYRKMEHSSKMRAK
;
A
#
# COMPACT_ATOMS: atom_id res chain seq x y z
N MET A 1 46.03 -12.72 -3.20
CA MET A 1 44.71 -12.70 -2.55
C MET A 1 44.02 -11.39 -2.88
N ALA A 2 43.50 -11.21 -4.09
CA ALA A 2 42.76 -10.02 -4.50
C ALA A 2 42.02 -10.32 -5.81
N LYS A 3 41.08 -11.29 -5.81
CA LYS A 3 40.28 -11.62 -7.01
C LYS A 3 38.93 -12.31 -6.71
N ILE A 4 38.34 -12.10 -5.55
CA ILE A 4 37.01 -12.66 -5.23
C ILE A 4 36.15 -11.61 -4.51
N ILE A 5 35.97 -10.44 -5.09
CA ILE A 5 34.88 -9.51 -4.72
C ILE A 5 34.52 -8.73 -6.00
N LYS A 6 33.83 -9.38 -6.93
CA LYS A 6 33.09 -8.71 -8.02
C LYS A 6 32.09 -9.69 -8.63
N LYS A 7 31.09 -10.07 -7.85
CA LYS A 7 29.79 -10.51 -8.36
C LYS A 7 28.71 -9.84 -7.51
N VAL A 8 28.67 -8.52 -7.60
CA VAL A 8 27.46 -7.79 -7.30
C VAL A 8 26.47 -8.19 -8.37
N CYS A 9 25.41 -8.85 -7.96
CA CYS A 9 24.28 -9.22 -8.79
C CYS A 9 23.73 -7.97 -9.46
N THR A 10 24.11 -7.74 -10.70
CA THR A 10 23.45 -6.80 -11.59
C THR A 10 22.13 -7.45 -11.97
N ILE A 11 21.06 -7.16 -11.23
CA ILE A 11 19.69 -7.54 -11.61
C ILE A 11 19.39 -6.84 -12.93
N PRO A 12 19.05 -7.55 -14.01
CA PRO A 12 18.75 -6.90 -15.28
C PRO A 12 17.52 -6.02 -15.11
N GLN A 13 17.62 -4.75 -15.50
CA GLN A 13 16.52 -3.77 -15.58
C GLN A 13 15.30 -4.26 -16.40
N LYS A 14 15.38 -5.40 -17.05
CA LYS A 14 14.31 -5.97 -17.89
C LYS A 14 13.19 -6.69 -17.14
N LEU A 15 13.28 -6.90 -15.82
CA LEU A 15 12.26 -7.64 -15.06
C LEU A 15 11.10 -6.77 -14.53
N TYR A 16 11.15 -5.44 -14.72
CA TYR A 16 10.11 -4.52 -14.26
C TYR A 16 9.08 -4.10 -15.34
N LEU A 17 9.14 -4.69 -16.54
CA LEU A 17 8.20 -4.43 -17.63
C LEU A 17 7.30 -5.65 -17.90
N CYS A 18 6.67 -6.21 -16.87
CA CYS A 18 5.50 -7.05 -17.09
C CYS A 18 4.30 -6.14 -17.37
N ARG A 19 3.79 -6.21 -18.60
CA ARG A 19 2.52 -5.59 -19.00
C ARG A 19 1.41 -6.11 -18.08
N GLU A 20 0.53 -5.22 -17.67
CA GLU A 20 -0.61 -5.47 -16.76
C GLU A 20 -1.54 -6.62 -17.18
N ASN A 21 -1.43 -7.15 -18.39
CA ASN A 21 -2.31 -8.19 -18.93
C ASN A 21 -1.79 -9.64 -18.78
N GLU A 22 -0.55 -9.87 -18.33
CA GLU A 22 -0.01 -11.24 -18.13
C GLU A 22 -0.05 -11.74 -16.68
N ILE A 23 -0.45 -10.88 -15.73
CA ILE A 23 -0.49 -11.23 -14.30
C ILE A 23 -1.69 -12.12 -13.94
N HIS A 24 -2.73 -12.17 -14.78
CA HIS A 24 -3.96 -12.91 -14.48
C HIS A 24 -3.88 -14.44 -14.70
N VAL A 25 -2.86 -14.98 -15.32
CA VAL A 25 -2.82 -16.40 -15.75
C VAL A 25 -1.84 -17.27 -14.95
N MET A 26 -0.91 -16.68 -14.17
CA MET A 26 0.09 -17.46 -13.41
C MET A 26 -0.19 -17.56 -11.89
N THR A 27 -1.28 -16.97 -11.39
CA THR A 27 -1.53 -16.91 -9.94
C THR A 27 -2.25 -18.10 -9.35
N ASP A 28 -2.87 -18.98 -10.16
CA ASP A 28 -3.76 -20.01 -9.61
C ASP A 28 -3.09 -21.36 -9.30
N SER A 29 -1.85 -21.61 -9.72
CA SER A 29 -1.27 -22.96 -9.56
C SER A 29 -0.08 -23.10 -8.61
N ILE A 30 0.52 -22.00 -8.13
CA ILE A 30 1.71 -22.06 -7.24
C ILE A 30 1.40 -21.56 -5.82
N LEU A 31 0.29 -20.85 -5.62
CA LEU A 31 -0.08 -20.20 -4.34
C LEU A 31 -0.83 -21.12 -3.34
N THR A 32 -1.14 -22.36 -3.70
CA THR A 32 -2.06 -23.19 -2.91
C THR A 32 -1.43 -23.99 -1.77
N SER A 33 -0.10 -24.03 -1.63
CA SER A 33 0.54 -24.91 -0.64
C SER A 33 1.16 -24.24 0.60
N SER A 34 1.19 -22.89 0.70
CA SER A 34 1.89 -22.23 1.82
C SER A 34 1.14 -21.03 2.44
N ILE A 35 -0.03 -20.62 1.95
CA ILE A 35 -0.71 -19.42 2.45
C ILE A 35 -1.96 -19.82 3.23
N SER A 36 -1.78 -20.36 4.45
CA SER A 36 -2.88 -20.73 5.34
C SER A 36 -3.64 -19.51 5.92
N ASN A 37 -3.11 -18.31 5.81
CA ASN A 37 -3.62 -17.09 6.47
C ASN A 37 -3.96 -15.96 5.46
N THR A 38 -4.52 -16.32 4.31
CA THR A 38 -5.03 -15.35 3.34
C THR A 38 -6.54 -15.52 3.16
N TRP A 39 -7.27 -14.42 3.30
CA TRP A 39 -8.70 -14.41 3.05
C TRP A 39 -9.02 -13.85 1.67
N GLN A 40 -9.46 -14.72 0.75
CA GLN A 40 -9.90 -14.39 -0.63
C GLN A 40 -8.93 -13.52 -1.44
N GLY A 41 -7.62 -13.55 -1.15
CA GLY A 41 -6.65 -12.67 -1.80
C GLY A 41 -6.79 -11.17 -1.47
N LEU A 42 -7.68 -10.82 -0.55
CA LEU A 42 -7.97 -9.44 -0.18
C LEU A 42 -7.20 -8.96 1.04
N ILE A 43 -6.95 -9.86 1.97
CA ILE A 43 -6.20 -9.60 3.20
C ILE A 43 -5.36 -10.81 3.56
N THR A 44 -4.14 -10.56 3.99
CA THR A 44 -3.19 -11.59 4.45
C THR A 44 -2.54 -11.10 5.72
N CYS A 45 -2.54 -11.93 6.76
CA CYS A 45 -1.78 -11.69 7.99
C CYS A 45 -1.07 -12.96 8.39
N GLN A 46 0.25 -12.90 8.53
CA GLN A 46 1.02 -14.08 8.92
C GLN A 46 2.32 -13.72 9.61
N GLN A 47 2.80 -14.68 10.39
CA GLN A 47 4.13 -14.62 10.99
C GLN A 47 5.17 -15.06 9.96
N ILE A 48 6.29 -14.37 9.95
CA ILE A 48 7.43 -14.64 9.07
C ILE A 48 8.71 -14.73 9.89
N ASP A 49 9.63 -15.52 9.42
CA ASP A 49 10.95 -15.73 10.04
C ASP A 49 12.07 -15.71 8.98
N GLN A 50 13.27 -16.08 9.39
CA GLN A 50 14.45 -16.13 8.52
C GLN A 50 14.30 -17.02 7.27
N SER A 51 13.35 -17.97 7.25
CA SER A 51 13.12 -18.84 6.09
C SER A 51 12.59 -18.09 4.87
N LEU A 52 12.09 -16.85 5.08
CA LEU A 52 11.61 -15.97 4.02
C LEU A 52 12.71 -15.54 3.03
N LYS A 53 13.99 -15.79 3.31
CA LYS A 53 15.14 -15.43 2.43
C LYS A 53 15.02 -15.93 0.99
N ALA A 54 14.17 -16.91 0.71
CA ALA A 54 14.15 -17.59 -0.58
C ALA A 54 13.02 -17.17 -1.53
N ASP A 55 11.98 -16.50 -1.07
CA ASP A 55 10.77 -16.32 -1.89
C ASP A 55 10.29 -14.86 -2.01
N CYS A 56 11.15 -14.03 -2.60
CA CYS A 56 10.79 -12.64 -2.99
C CYS A 56 9.61 -12.60 -4.00
N THR A 57 9.19 -13.74 -4.54
CA THR A 57 8.06 -13.86 -5.46
C THR A 57 6.71 -13.67 -4.75
N GLN A 58 6.59 -14.01 -3.47
CA GLN A 58 5.34 -13.87 -2.72
C GLN A 58 4.95 -12.40 -2.50
N MET A 59 5.92 -11.49 -2.37
CA MET A 59 5.64 -10.07 -2.19
C MET A 59 5.13 -9.35 -3.46
N LYS A 60 5.32 -9.92 -4.65
CA LYS A 60 4.81 -9.35 -5.90
C LYS A 60 3.28 -9.35 -5.99
N SER A 61 2.60 -10.24 -5.30
CA SER A 61 1.13 -10.29 -5.26
C SER A 61 0.50 -9.13 -4.47
N PHE A 62 1.31 -8.38 -3.71
CA PHE A 62 0.83 -7.29 -2.84
C PHE A 62 1.11 -5.88 -3.38
N VAL A 63 1.42 -5.74 -4.67
CA VAL A 63 1.74 -4.43 -5.29
C VAL A 63 0.65 -3.38 -5.06
N ASN A 64 -0.63 -3.80 -4.99
CA ASN A 64 -1.77 -2.92 -4.76
C ASN A 64 -2.31 -3.01 -3.32
N SER A 65 -1.46 -3.39 -2.36
CA SER A 65 -1.86 -3.57 -0.97
C SER A 65 -1.09 -2.62 -0.06
N HIS A 66 -1.77 -2.15 0.99
CA HIS A 66 -1.11 -1.54 2.13
C HIS A 66 -0.47 -2.66 2.95
N MET A 67 0.79 -2.52 3.28
CA MET A 67 1.51 -3.52 4.07
C MET A 67 2.00 -2.90 5.37
N TYR A 68 1.85 -3.67 6.43
CA TYR A 68 2.26 -3.32 7.78
C TYR A 68 3.13 -4.46 8.31
N CYS A 69 4.26 -4.13 8.90
CA CYS A 69 5.20 -5.13 9.42
C CYS A 69 5.65 -4.75 10.83
N LEU A 70 5.41 -5.64 11.79
CA LEU A 70 5.92 -5.56 13.16
C LEU A 70 7.07 -6.53 13.31
N VAL A 71 8.27 -6.04 13.60
CA VAL A 71 9.42 -6.89 13.93
C VAL A 71 9.37 -7.23 15.42
N GLU A 72 9.20 -8.51 15.73
CA GLU A 72 9.11 -9.00 17.10
C GLU A 72 10.49 -9.33 17.67
N ARG A 73 11.39 -9.88 16.84
CA ARG A 73 12.76 -10.25 17.22
C ARG A 73 13.72 -10.03 16.06
N GLY A 74 14.98 -9.77 16.43
CA GLY A 74 16.05 -9.59 15.46
C GLY A 74 15.91 -8.34 14.64
N TRP A 75 16.28 -8.42 13.39
CA TRP A 75 16.19 -7.32 12.42
C TRP A 75 16.03 -7.84 11.00
N VAL A 76 15.47 -6.97 10.15
CA VAL A 76 15.40 -7.16 8.70
C VAL A 76 15.93 -5.91 7.99
N SER A 77 16.74 -6.09 6.95
CA SER A 77 17.08 -5.04 6.00
C SER A 77 16.21 -5.18 4.75
N VAL A 78 15.53 -4.11 4.40
CA VAL A 78 14.65 -4.05 3.23
C VAL A 78 15.08 -2.94 2.29
N GLN A 79 14.99 -3.19 1.00
CA GLN A 79 15.09 -2.16 -0.01
C GLN A 79 13.72 -1.53 -0.23
N PHE A 80 13.66 -0.22 -0.08
CA PHE A 80 12.47 0.60 -0.31
C PHE A 80 12.79 1.63 -1.40
N GLY A 81 12.35 1.36 -2.61
CA GLY A 81 12.84 2.10 -3.77
C GLY A 81 14.36 1.90 -3.96
N LYS A 82 15.12 2.99 -3.93
CA LYS A 82 16.59 2.95 -3.96
C LYS A 82 17.25 2.93 -2.58
N TYR A 83 16.45 2.98 -1.54
CA TYR A 83 16.93 3.11 -0.16
C TYR A 83 16.94 1.76 0.54
N GLU A 84 17.96 1.54 1.33
CA GLU A 84 18.02 0.42 2.26
C GLU A 84 17.61 0.93 3.64
N VAL A 85 16.67 0.21 4.27
CA VAL A 85 16.18 0.52 5.61
C VAL A 85 16.32 -0.72 6.46
N LYS A 86 16.98 -0.60 7.61
CA LYS A 86 17.08 -1.65 8.61
C LYS A 86 16.00 -1.42 9.66
N ILE A 87 15.21 -2.46 9.90
CA ILE A 87 14.11 -2.47 10.86
C ILE A 87 14.47 -3.48 11.95
N SER A 88 14.44 -3.07 13.18
CA SER A 88 14.82 -3.87 14.35
C SER A 88 13.61 -4.25 15.20
N ALA A 89 13.81 -5.11 16.17
CA ALA A 89 12.76 -5.47 17.13
C ALA A 89 12.13 -4.23 17.77
N SER A 90 10.83 -4.29 18.01
CA SER A 90 9.99 -3.18 18.50
C SER A 90 9.79 -2.03 17.52
N GLU A 91 10.24 -2.19 16.28
CA GLU A 91 9.94 -1.24 15.22
C GLU A 91 8.80 -1.77 14.33
N PHE A 92 7.97 -0.83 13.92
CA PHE A 92 6.83 -1.08 13.04
C PHE A 92 7.01 -0.30 11.75
N MET A 93 6.81 -0.97 10.64
CA MET A 93 6.97 -0.37 9.32
C MET A 93 5.67 -0.40 8.52
N ILE A 94 5.40 0.70 7.83
CA ILE A 94 4.27 0.84 6.92
C ILE A 94 4.79 1.00 5.50
N PHE A 95 4.32 0.13 4.63
CA PHE A 95 4.63 0.20 3.21
C PHE A 95 3.37 0.65 2.46
N PRO A 96 3.41 1.79 1.77
CA PRO A 96 2.29 2.23 0.94
C PRO A 96 2.11 1.29 -0.26
N PRO A 97 0.90 1.26 -0.85
CA PRO A 97 0.66 0.53 -2.09
C PRO A 97 1.65 0.98 -3.18
N HIS A 98 1.95 0.07 -4.11
CA HIS A 98 2.86 0.28 -5.24
C HIS A 98 4.35 0.40 -4.91
N ILE A 99 4.73 0.29 -3.64
CA ILE A 99 6.13 0.28 -3.21
C ILE A 99 6.36 -0.99 -2.37
N PRO A 100 6.37 -2.17 -2.97
CA PRO A 100 6.61 -3.40 -2.24
C PRO A 100 8.04 -3.41 -1.69
N PRO A 101 8.22 -3.79 -0.41
CA PRO A 101 9.55 -3.94 0.15
C PRO A 101 10.27 -5.12 -0.49
N PHE A 102 11.59 -4.99 -0.63
CA PHE A 102 12.46 -6.08 -1.05
C PHE A 102 13.35 -6.47 0.13
N VAL A 103 13.20 -7.70 0.63
CA VAL A 103 14.04 -8.18 1.74
C VAL A 103 15.44 -8.46 1.21
N LEU A 104 16.44 -7.77 1.78
CA LEU A 104 17.85 -7.93 1.44
C LEU A 104 18.53 -8.94 2.37
N SER A 105 18.30 -8.83 3.67
CA SER A 105 18.91 -9.69 4.68
C SER A 105 18.13 -9.66 5.98
N THR A 106 18.31 -10.69 6.81
CA THR A 106 17.71 -10.80 8.15
C THR A 106 18.75 -11.29 9.14
N SER A 107 18.51 -11.04 10.45
CA SER A 107 19.24 -11.75 11.51
C SER A 107 18.77 -13.22 11.60
N ASP A 108 19.57 -14.05 12.27
CA ASP A 108 19.26 -15.47 12.43
C ASP A 108 18.06 -15.73 13.35
N ASP A 109 17.76 -14.79 14.25
CA ASP A 109 16.62 -14.81 15.17
C ASP A 109 15.45 -13.98 14.68
N PHE A 110 15.45 -13.55 13.39
CA PHE A 110 14.40 -12.70 12.83
C PHE A 110 13.03 -13.36 12.94
N ARG A 111 12.09 -12.60 13.51
CA ARG A 111 10.68 -12.91 13.56
C ARG A 111 9.87 -11.62 13.42
N ALA A 112 8.86 -11.64 12.58
CA ALA A 112 7.95 -10.52 12.38
C ALA A 112 6.54 -11.01 12.06
N ILE A 113 5.55 -10.15 12.26
CA ILE A 113 4.19 -10.32 11.73
C ILE A 113 3.97 -9.28 10.64
N TYR A 114 3.46 -9.70 9.50
CA TYR A 114 3.00 -8.74 8.50
C TYR A 114 1.51 -8.89 8.22
N LEU A 115 0.89 -7.74 7.94
CA LEU A 115 -0.49 -7.60 7.49
C LEU A 115 -0.46 -6.90 6.14
N ALA A 116 -1.04 -7.53 5.11
CA ALA A 116 -1.23 -6.94 3.80
C ALA A 116 -2.73 -6.82 3.51
N VAL A 117 -3.18 -5.63 3.15
CA VAL A 117 -4.59 -5.31 2.92
C VAL A 117 -4.75 -4.71 1.54
N SER A 118 -5.48 -5.37 0.65
CA SER A 118 -5.69 -4.89 -0.71
C SER A 118 -6.52 -3.62 -0.75
N SER A 119 -6.29 -2.76 -1.73
CA SER A 119 -7.09 -1.57 -1.96
C SER A 119 -8.59 -1.89 -2.15
N ASN A 120 -8.91 -3.05 -2.72
CA ASN A 120 -10.30 -3.48 -2.86
C ASN A 120 -10.98 -3.77 -1.50
N PHE A 121 -10.24 -4.37 -0.54
CA PHE A 121 -10.76 -4.58 0.80
C PHE A 121 -10.98 -3.27 1.55
N ILE A 122 -10.05 -2.32 1.39
CA ILE A 122 -10.12 -0.99 1.99
C ILE A 122 -11.36 -0.23 1.52
N LEU A 123 -11.75 -0.38 0.25
CA LEU A 123 -12.98 0.22 -0.29
C LEU A 123 -14.25 -0.25 0.42
N ASP A 124 -14.24 -1.40 1.10
CA ASP A 124 -15.34 -1.92 1.90
C ASP A 124 -15.31 -1.43 3.37
N CYS A 125 -14.21 -0.82 3.82
CA CYS A 125 -14.02 -0.38 5.20
C CYS A 125 -14.28 1.13 5.33
N PRO A 126 -15.40 1.57 5.93
CA PRO A 126 -15.70 3.01 6.06
C PRO A 126 -14.67 3.77 6.88
N SER A 127 -14.15 3.16 7.95
CA SER A 127 -13.12 3.76 8.82
C SER A 127 -11.79 3.94 8.09
N ALA A 128 -11.45 3.05 7.17
CA ALA A 128 -10.18 3.07 6.47
C ALA A 128 -10.03 4.28 5.55
N ARG A 129 -11.13 4.83 5.03
CA ARG A 129 -11.08 6.01 4.17
C ARG A 129 -10.51 7.21 4.90
N TYR A 130 -11.03 7.51 6.09
CA TYR A 130 -10.56 8.65 6.88
C TYR A 130 -9.10 8.48 7.29
N VAL A 131 -8.73 7.27 7.63
CA VAL A 131 -7.41 6.94 8.19
C VAL A 131 -6.38 6.68 7.08
N SER A 132 -6.72 5.99 6.00
CA SER A 132 -5.75 5.67 4.94
C SER A 132 -5.27 6.92 4.19
N HIS A 133 -6.10 7.94 4.05
CA HIS A 133 -5.67 9.21 3.48
C HIS A 133 -4.80 10.03 4.45
N THR A 134 -5.03 9.92 5.76
CA THR A 134 -4.34 10.75 6.75
C THR A 134 -3.09 10.06 7.32
N SER A 135 -3.18 8.80 7.70
CA SER A 135 -2.18 8.13 8.55
C SER A 135 -1.04 7.45 7.83
N THR A 136 -1.30 6.72 6.76
CA THR A 136 -0.21 6.04 6.02
C THR A 136 0.78 7.07 5.47
N TYR A 137 0.30 8.28 5.22
CA TYR A 137 1.09 9.35 4.65
C TYR A 137 1.61 10.36 5.69
N SER A 138 0.95 10.50 6.83
CA SER A 138 1.53 11.27 7.94
C SER A 138 2.82 10.63 8.45
N LEU A 139 2.92 9.29 8.42
CA LEU A 139 4.16 8.57 8.74
C LEU A 139 5.28 8.82 7.74
N LEU A 140 4.94 8.90 6.48
CA LEU A 140 5.89 9.31 5.46
C LEU A 140 6.30 10.79 5.64
N HIS A 141 5.54 11.56 6.43
CA HIS A 141 5.74 13.00 6.61
C HIS A 141 7.06 13.36 7.27
N GLU A 142 7.63 12.48 8.10
CA GLU A 142 8.85 12.81 8.85
C GLU A 142 10.09 11.99 8.45
N SER A 143 10.14 11.52 7.22
CA SER A 143 11.35 10.94 6.63
C SER A 143 11.65 9.46 6.96
N SER A 144 10.79 8.75 7.68
CA SER A 144 10.98 7.32 7.89
C SER A 144 9.68 6.53 7.76
N PRO A 145 9.67 5.41 7.02
CA PRO A 145 8.54 4.49 7.04
C PRO A 145 8.47 3.64 8.32
N CYS A 146 9.43 3.82 9.23
CA CYS A 146 9.55 3.07 10.49
C CYS A 146 9.24 3.95 11.68
N ILE A 147 8.53 3.38 12.65
CA ILE A 147 8.27 3.96 13.97
C ILE A 147 8.73 2.99 15.06
N SER A 148 9.33 3.51 16.11
CA SER A 148 9.59 2.73 17.32
C SER A 148 8.33 2.70 18.18
N LEU A 149 7.94 1.52 18.59
CA LEU A 149 6.78 1.28 19.45
C LEU A 149 7.19 1.18 20.90
N SER A 150 6.37 1.75 21.78
CA SER A 150 6.45 1.41 23.22
C SER A 150 6.06 -0.06 23.42
N PRO A 151 6.48 -0.71 24.53
CA PRO A 151 6.05 -2.09 24.82
C PRO A 151 4.53 -2.29 24.81
N LYS A 152 3.77 -1.29 25.28
CA LYS A 152 2.30 -1.29 25.27
C LYS A 152 1.75 -1.22 23.85
N ASP A 153 2.32 -0.36 23.00
CA ASP A 153 1.87 -0.19 21.63
C ASP A 153 2.20 -1.41 20.79
N GLN A 154 3.38 -2.01 21.01
CA GLN A 154 3.76 -3.28 20.40
C GLN A 154 2.79 -4.39 20.74
N GLU A 155 2.41 -4.53 22.03
CA GLU A 155 1.42 -5.50 22.48
C GLU A 155 0.05 -5.26 21.81
N THR A 156 -0.41 -4.01 21.72
CA THR A 156 -1.67 -3.65 21.10
C THR A 156 -1.70 -4.04 19.63
N ILE A 157 -0.67 -3.69 18.88
CA ILE A 157 -0.56 -4.02 17.44
C ILE A 157 -0.43 -5.53 17.24
N SER A 158 0.42 -6.21 18.01
CA SER A 158 0.61 -7.67 17.93
C SER A 158 -0.69 -8.42 18.18
N ASN A 159 -1.41 -8.09 19.25
CA ASN A 159 -2.69 -8.72 19.61
C ASN A 159 -3.72 -8.56 18.47
N THR A 160 -3.81 -7.37 17.88
CA THR A 160 -4.74 -7.12 16.77
C THR A 160 -4.33 -7.92 15.52
N MET A 161 -3.05 -8.01 15.20
CA MET A 161 -2.56 -8.83 14.09
C MET A 161 -2.80 -10.33 14.32
N GLU A 162 -2.64 -10.82 15.54
CA GLU A 162 -2.99 -12.21 15.91
C GLU A 162 -4.49 -12.49 15.75
N MET A 163 -5.35 -11.53 16.10
CA MET A 163 -6.79 -11.66 15.87
C MET A 163 -7.13 -11.80 14.38
N PHE A 164 -6.43 -11.11 13.48
CA PHE A 164 -6.58 -11.33 12.03
C PHE A 164 -6.24 -12.78 11.65
N MET A 165 -5.11 -13.31 12.11
CA MET A 165 -4.71 -14.69 11.82
C MET A 165 -5.74 -15.70 12.33
N GLN A 166 -6.26 -15.52 13.57
CA GLN A 166 -7.28 -16.38 14.14
C GLN A 166 -8.57 -16.36 13.33
N ARG A 167 -9.06 -15.19 12.91
CA ARG A 167 -10.30 -15.08 12.13
C ARG A 167 -10.17 -15.68 10.74
N MET A 168 -9.01 -15.60 10.12
CA MET A 168 -8.75 -16.17 8.81
C MET A 168 -8.55 -17.69 8.84
N SER A 169 -8.00 -18.24 9.93
CA SER A 169 -7.80 -19.69 10.09
C SER A 169 -9.10 -20.46 10.31
N SER A 170 -10.15 -19.82 10.81
CA SER A 170 -11.45 -20.44 11.08
C SER A 170 -12.59 -19.59 10.51
N PRO A 171 -12.75 -19.54 9.17
CA PRO A 171 -13.69 -18.65 8.54
C PRO A 171 -15.14 -19.03 8.79
N THR A 172 -15.98 -18.02 8.99
CA THR A 172 -17.43 -18.10 9.15
C THR A 172 -18.12 -17.22 8.11
N PRO A 173 -19.44 -17.30 7.93
CA PRO A 173 -20.18 -16.37 7.05
C PRO A 173 -19.95 -14.88 7.41
N TYR A 174 -19.60 -14.59 8.66
CA TYR A 174 -19.37 -13.23 9.19
C TYR A 174 -17.89 -12.83 9.19
N THR A 175 -17.01 -13.64 8.62
CA THR A 175 -15.54 -13.35 8.64
C THR A 175 -15.21 -12.03 7.97
N LYS A 176 -15.86 -11.69 6.86
CA LYS A 176 -15.65 -10.41 6.18
C LYS A 176 -15.90 -9.22 7.12
N ASP A 177 -17.06 -9.21 7.77
CA ASP A 177 -17.46 -8.11 8.65
C ASP A 177 -16.55 -8.02 9.88
N ALA A 178 -16.14 -9.16 10.42
CA ALA A 178 -15.17 -9.22 11.51
C ALA A 178 -13.80 -8.65 11.09
N LEU A 179 -13.28 -9.01 9.90
CA LEU A 179 -12.02 -8.50 9.39
C LEU A 179 -12.08 -7.00 9.08
N LEU A 180 -13.21 -6.49 8.56
CA LEU A 180 -13.43 -5.07 8.34
C LEU A 180 -13.43 -4.27 9.65
N SER A 181 -14.09 -4.81 10.68
CA SER A 181 -14.13 -4.20 12.02
C SER A 181 -12.75 -4.20 12.69
N LEU A 182 -12.01 -5.32 12.58
CA LEU A 182 -10.63 -5.42 13.05
C LEU A 182 -9.70 -4.45 12.33
N TYR A 183 -9.89 -4.26 11.03
CA TYR A 183 -9.06 -3.32 10.29
C TYR A 183 -9.35 -1.87 10.71
N GLY A 184 -10.63 -1.54 10.96
CA GLY A 184 -11.00 -0.24 11.51
C GLY A 184 -10.38 0.03 12.89
N LEU A 185 -10.41 -0.97 13.79
CA LEU A 185 -9.76 -0.90 15.09
C LEU A 185 -8.23 -0.74 14.95
N PHE A 186 -7.59 -1.60 14.16
CA PHE A 186 -6.16 -1.54 13.87
C PHE A 186 -5.71 -0.15 13.39
N LEU A 187 -6.48 0.44 12.48
CA LEU A 187 -6.18 1.79 11.98
C LEU A 187 -6.35 2.86 13.06
N SER A 188 -7.37 2.73 13.92
CA SER A 188 -7.60 3.69 15.02
C SER A 188 -6.47 3.63 16.06
N ASP A 189 -6.02 2.42 16.42
CA ASP A 189 -4.88 2.23 17.32
C ASP A 189 -3.60 2.76 16.70
N LEU A 190 -3.39 2.48 15.41
CA LEU A 190 -2.23 2.98 14.68
C LEU A 190 -2.19 4.50 14.65
N MET A 191 -3.33 5.18 14.44
CA MET A 191 -3.41 6.65 14.50
C MET A 191 -3.02 7.20 15.86
N ALA A 192 -3.55 6.61 16.93
CA ALA A 192 -3.23 7.04 18.30
C ALA A 192 -1.73 6.89 18.61
N ILE A 193 -1.12 5.81 18.11
CA ILE A 193 0.33 5.58 18.23
C ILE A 193 1.10 6.64 17.46
N LEU A 194 0.70 6.93 16.23
CA LEU A 194 1.37 7.88 15.35
C LEU A 194 1.37 9.31 15.89
N ASP A 195 0.30 9.70 16.56
CA ASP A 195 0.20 11.03 17.18
C ASP A 195 1.22 11.21 18.33
N THR A 196 1.77 10.13 18.86
CA THR A 196 2.65 10.16 20.05
C THR A 196 4.04 9.56 19.83
N ALA A 197 4.22 8.75 18.78
CA ALA A 197 5.48 8.05 18.54
C ALA A 197 6.59 8.99 18.07
N PRO A 198 7.82 8.84 18.58
CA PRO A 198 8.97 9.54 18.03
C PRO A 198 9.27 9.01 16.62
N VAL A 199 9.37 9.93 15.68
CA VAL A 199 9.67 9.60 14.29
C VAL A 199 11.16 9.51 14.08
N HIS A 200 11.63 8.37 13.57
CA HIS A 200 13.03 8.21 13.17
C HIS A 200 13.27 8.85 11.80
N SER A 201 14.06 9.91 11.77
CA SER A 201 14.50 10.48 10.50
C SER A 201 15.53 9.56 9.83
N ILE A 202 15.29 9.18 8.58
CA ILE A 202 16.33 8.59 7.73
C ILE A 202 17.30 9.71 7.38
N GLU A 203 18.42 9.77 8.08
CA GLU A 203 19.46 10.77 7.85
C GLU A 203 19.96 10.69 6.40
N ASN A 204 20.17 11.87 5.78
CA ASN A 204 20.79 12.05 4.46
C ASN A 204 20.04 11.63 3.18
N GLN A 205 18.71 11.57 3.17
CA GLN A 205 17.98 11.17 1.96
C GLN A 205 17.02 12.26 1.42
N SER A 206 17.58 13.34 0.88
CA SER A 206 16.81 14.48 0.34
C SER A 206 15.72 14.08 -0.68
N GLY A 207 15.97 13.07 -1.50
CA GLY A 207 14.98 12.60 -2.48
C GLY A 207 13.78 11.89 -1.86
N PHE A 208 13.97 11.17 -0.76
CA PHE A 208 12.85 10.54 -0.06
C PHE A 208 11.98 11.58 0.65
N LYS A 209 12.58 12.57 1.30
CA LYS A 209 11.85 13.70 1.89
C LYS A 209 10.98 14.45 0.87
N LEU A 210 11.50 14.67 -0.32
CA LEU A 210 10.75 15.29 -1.41
C LEU A 210 9.61 14.40 -1.92
N PHE A 211 9.79 13.07 -1.96
CA PHE A 211 8.72 12.15 -2.29
C PHE A 211 7.60 12.17 -1.24
N VAL A 212 7.95 12.23 0.03
CA VAL A 212 7.02 12.39 1.15
C VAL A 212 6.22 13.68 1.03
N GLU A 213 6.90 14.79 0.80
CA GLU A 213 6.22 16.10 0.63
C GLU A 213 5.30 16.09 -0.61
N PHE A 214 5.72 15.45 -1.70
CA PHE A 214 4.84 15.22 -2.85
C PHE A 214 3.58 14.45 -2.46
N ASN A 215 3.70 13.36 -1.70
CA ASN A 215 2.54 12.58 -1.26
C ASN A 215 1.61 13.40 -0.37
N ARG A 216 2.14 14.17 0.55
CA ARG A 216 1.34 15.06 1.41
C ARG A 216 0.50 16.03 0.58
N LEU A 217 1.11 16.69 -0.40
CA LEU A 217 0.42 17.60 -1.32
C LEU A 217 -0.58 16.85 -2.20
N LEU A 218 -0.18 15.67 -2.71
CA LEU A 218 -1.07 14.85 -3.53
C LEU A 218 -2.35 14.52 -2.78
N LEU A 219 -2.27 14.05 -1.56
CA LEU A 219 -3.44 13.67 -0.78
C LEU A 219 -4.37 14.83 -0.45
N ALA A 220 -3.81 16.01 -0.25
CA ALA A 220 -4.61 17.20 -0.03
C ALA A 220 -5.38 17.63 -1.31
N ASP A 221 -4.74 17.48 -2.47
CA ASP A 221 -5.15 18.21 -3.66
C ASP A 221 -5.50 17.31 -4.87
N PHE A 222 -5.37 15.97 -4.79
CA PHE A 222 -5.48 15.08 -5.98
C PHE A 222 -6.85 15.10 -6.64
N CYS A 223 -7.92 15.37 -5.91
CA CYS A 223 -9.26 15.50 -6.49
C CYS A 223 -9.37 16.73 -7.40
N GLU A 224 -8.67 17.82 -7.06
CA GLU A 224 -8.78 19.10 -7.75
C GLU A 224 -7.68 19.28 -8.80
N HIS A 225 -6.50 18.72 -8.57
CA HIS A 225 -5.30 18.96 -9.39
C HIS A 225 -4.68 17.66 -9.88
N HIS A 226 -4.79 17.41 -11.19
CA HIS A 226 -4.34 16.19 -11.84
C HIS A 226 -2.98 16.32 -12.53
N GLU A 227 -2.46 17.56 -12.68
CA GLU A 227 -1.27 17.86 -13.45
C GLU A 227 0.01 17.78 -12.61
N VAL A 228 1.02 17.14 -13.16
CA VAL A 228 2.36 17.04 -12.53
C VAL A 228 2.96 18.42 -12.25
N SER A 229 2.69 19.38 -13.12
CA SER A 229 3.19 20.76 -13.01
C SER A 229 2.72 21.47 -11.76
N TYR A 230 1.47 21.22 -11.35
CA TYR A 230 0.92 21.79 -10.12
C TYR A 230 1.75 21.40 -8.89
N TYR A 231 2.00 20.11 -8.71
CA TYR A 231 2.77 19.61 -7.56
C TYR A 231 4.22 20.07 -7.60
N ALA A 232 4.84 20.05 -8.77
CA ALA A 232 6.20 20.54 -8.94
C ALA A 232 6.33 22.02 -8.56
N GLN A 233 5.38 22.84 -8.98
CA GLN A 233 5.33 24.27 -8.64
C GLN A 233 5.14 24.49 -7.14
N ARG A 234 4.22 23.74 -6.50
CA ARG A 234 3.97 23.81 -5.05
C ARG A 234 5.20 23.44 -4.23
N MET A 235 6.02 22.51 -4.73
CA MET A 235 7.27 22.08 -4.11
C MET A 235 8.48 22.94 -4.47
N GLY A 236 8.35 23.94 -5.34
CA GLY A 236 9.47 24.77 -5.80
C GLY A 236 10.52 24.03 -6.62
N ILE A 237 10.14 22.94 -7.31
CA ILE A 237 11.04 22.11 -8.12
C ILE A 237 10.53 21.96 -9.57
N SER A 238 11.40 21.50 -10.47
CA SER A 238 10.95 21.23 -11.85
C SER A 238 10.13 19.93 -11.93
N SER A 239 9.16 19.86 -12.87
CA SER A 239 8.38 18.65 -13.16
C SER A 239 9.27 17.45 -13.52
N ARG A 240 10.41 17.71 -14.18
CA ARG A 240 11.42 16.69 -14.50
C ARG A 240 12.05 16.11 -13.25
N TYR A 241 12.41 16.96 -12.29
CA TYR A 241 13.02 16.54 -11.02
C TYR A 241 12.02 15.77 -10.15
N LEU A 242 10.78 16.25 -10.05
CA LEU A 242 9.69 15.53 -9.38
C LEU A 242 9.49 14.14 -10.02
N SER A 243 9.43 14.07 -11.36
CA SER A 243 9.27 12.80 -12.09
C SER A 243 10.41 11.82 -11.81
N MET A 244 11.63 12.31 -11.71
CA MET A 244 12.79 11.50 -11.35
C MET A 244 12.66 10.94 -9.92
N ILE A 245 12.31 11.77 -8.96
CA ILE A 245 12.15 11.38 -7.55
C ILE A 245 11.04 10.32 -7.40
N VAL A 246 9.85 10.62 -7.92
CA VAL A 246 8.70 9.70 -7.83
C VAL A 246 9.04 8.36 -8.49
N LYS A 247 9.65 8.37 -9.67
CA LYS A 247 10.05 7.13 -10.35
C LYS A 247 11.12 6.34 -9.59
N GLN A 248 12.04 7.01 -8.90
CA GLN A 248 13.07 6.35 -8.09
C GLN A 248 12.50 5.63 -6.85
N VAL A 249 11.42 6.17 -6.27
CA VAL A 249 10.80 5.61 -5.06
C VAL A 249 9.68 4.64 -5.41
N SER A 250 8.73 5.06 -6.25
CA SER A 250 7.49 4.30 -6.54
C SER A 250 7.59 3.42 -7.79
N HIS A 251 8.69 3.50 -8.56
CA HIS A 251 8.90 2.82 -9.84
C HIS A 251 7.83 3.13 -10.90
N THR A 252 6.93 4.08 -10.64
CA THR A 252 5.88 4.52 -11.58
C THR A 252 6.09 5.97 -12.01
N THR A 253 5.33 6.43 -12.99
CA THR A 253 5.33 7.86 -13.36
C THR A 253 4.45 8.66 -12.41
N VAL A 254 4.75 9.95 -12.20
CA VAL A 254 3.93 10.85 -11.36
C VAL A 254 2.48 10.84 -11.82
N ALA A 255 2.22 10.92 -13.13
CA ALA A 255 0.87 10.90 -13.67
C ALA A 255 0.14 9.57 -13.38
N ALA A 256 0.82 8.42 -13.48
CA ALA A 256 0.24 7.14 -13.10
C ALA A 256 -0.06 7.08 -11.61
N TYR A 257 0.83 7.64 -10.78
CA TYR A 257 0.66 7.68 -9.33
C TYR A 257 -0.55 8.54 -8.92
N ILE A 258 -0.72 9.73 -9.53
CA ILE A 258 -1.92 10.59 -9.35
C ILE A 258 -3.18 9.84 -9.80
N ASN A 259 -3.15 9.22 -10.99
CA ASN A 259 -4.29 8.50 -11.55
C ASN A 259 -4.74 7.32 -10.65
N GLN A 260 -3.84 6.67 -9.94
CA GLN A 260 -4.16 5.60 -9.00
C GLN A 260 -5.01 6.12 -7.84
N HIS A 261 -4.65 7.27 -7.25
CA HIS A 261 -5.44 7.91 -6.18
C HIS A 261 -6.82 8.33 -6.67
N LEU A 262 -6.89 8.97 -7.84
CA LEU A 262 -8.16 9.31 -8.49
C LEU A 262 -9.05 8.09 -8.74
N MET A 263 -8.46 6.97 -9.17
CA MET A 263 -9.22 5.73 -9.39
C MET A 263 -9.77 5.14 -8.10
N LEU A 264 -9.02 5.14 -7.02
CA LEU A 264 -9.48 4.67 -5.71
C LEU A 264 -10.67 5.51 -5.24
N GLU A 265 -10.57 6.82 -5.31
CA GLU A 265 -11.65 7.75 -4.94
C GLU A 265 -12.88 7.57 -5.83
N ALA A 266 -12.69 7.48 -7.15
CA ALA A 266 -13.77 7.24 -8.10
C ALA A 266 -14.50 5.91 -7.81
N CYS A 267 -13.77 4.82 -7.56
CA CYS A 267 -14.35 3.54 -7.19
C CYS A 267 -15.14 3.64 -5.88
N TRP A 268 -14.61 4.36 -4.90
CA TRP A 268 -15.27 4.54 -3.62
C TRP A 268 -16.57 5.35 -3.77
N LEU A 269 -16.54 6.49 -4.45
CA LEU A 269 -17.74 7.31 -4.72
C LEU A 269 -18.81 6.52 -5.48
N LEU A 270 -18.41 5.75 -6.50
CA LEU A 270 -19.32 4.90 -7.26
C LEU A 270 -19.99 3.80 -6.41
N LYS A 271 -19.30 3.31 -5.37
CA LYS A 271 -19.75 2.21 -4.53
C LYS A 271 -20.58 2.65 -3.33
N THR A 272 -20.30 3.82 -2.78
CA THR A 272 -20.83 4.23 -1.47
C THR A 272 -21.73 5.45 -1.52
N SER A 273 -21.62 6.31 -2.54
CA SER A 273 -22.42 7.53 -2.63
C SER A 273 -23.64 7.37 -3.53
N GLU A 274 -24.66 8.18 -3.27
CA GLU A 274 -25.85 8.30 -4.13
C GLU A 274 -25.65 9.29 -5.29
N HIS A 275 -24.48 9.93 -5.39
CA HIS A 275 -24.14 10.86 -6.46
C HIS A 275 -24.29 10.21 -7.83
N ASN A 276 -24.88 10.94 -8.79
CA ASN A 276 -24.89 10.49 -10.18
C ASN A 276 -23.49 10.58 -10.81
N ILE A 277 -23.34 10.09 -12.04
CA ILE A 277 -22.00 10.02 -12.68
C ILE A 277 -21.45 11.42 -12.99
N GLN A 278 -22.35 12.38 -13.30
CA GLN A 278 -21.96 13.78 -13.53
C GLN A 278 -21.43 14.42 -12.23
N GLU A 279 -22.17 14.27 -11.13
CA GLU A 279 -21.77 14.78 -9.83
C GLU A 279 -20.42 14.23 -9.36
N ILE A 280 -20.16 12.93 -9.62
CA ILE A 280 -18.85 12.32 -9.33
C ILE A 280 -17.76 12.92 -10.21
N SER A 281 -18.05 13.15 -11.50
CA SER A 281 -17.13 13.84 -12.41
C SER A 281 -16.76 15.22 -11.89
N ASP A 282 -17.76 15.97 -11.40
CA ASP A 282 -17.57 17.31 -10.87
C ASP A 282 -16.79 17.30 -9.54
N LEU A 283 -17.09 16.36 -8.64
CA LEU A 283 -16.35 16.17 -7.38
C LEU A 283 -14.88 15.82 -7.60
N LEU A 284 -14.57 15.14 -8.68
CA LEU A 284 -13.21 14.77 -9.07
C LEU A 284 -12.60 15.77 -10.08
N HIS A 285 -13.21 16.93 -10.26
CA HIS A 285 -12.76 18.03 -11.12
C HIS A 285 -12.37 17.63 -12.55
N PHE A 286 -13.12 16.68 -13.14
CA PHE A 286 -13.02 16.42 -14.57
C PHE A 286 -13.78 17.50 -15.36
N ALA A 287 -13.30 17.83 -16.54
CA ALA A 287 -13.90 18.85 -17.40
C ALA A 287 -15.37 18.54 -17.75
N ASP A 288 -15.72 17.26 -17.86
CA ASP A 288 -17.07 16.76 -18.10
C ASP A 288 -17.20 15.27 -17.78
N GLN A 289 -18.44 14.77 -17.74
CA GLN A 289 -18.75 13.35 -17.49
C GLN A 289 -18.12 12.42 -18.55
N ALA A 290 -17.97 12.87 -19.80
CA ALA A 290 -17.39 12.05 -20.86
C ALA A 290 -15.90 11.81 -20.62
N SER A 291 -15.17 12.86 -20.22
CA SER A 291 -13.75 12.81 -19.83
C SER A 291 -13.53 11.87 -18.64
N PHE A 292 -14.34 11.99 -17.59
CA PHE A 292 -14.33 11.06 -16.46
C PHE A 292 -14.62 9.62 -16.89
N SER A 293 -15.68 9.40 -17.68
CA SER A 293 -16.05 8.06 -18.15
C SER A 293 -14.96 7.41 -19.00
N LYS A 294 -14.28 8.18 -19.86
CA LYS A 294 -13.15 7.74 -20.66
C LYS A 294 -11.94 7.39 -19.79
N PHE A 295 -11.61 8.22 -18.80
CA PHE A 295 -10.58 7.96 -17.83
C PHE A 295 -10.85 6.66 -17.07
N PHE A 296 -12.02 6.52 -16.47
CA PHE A 296 -12.42 5.36 -15.68
C PHE A 296 -12.39 4.06 -16.51
N LYS A 297 -12.98 4.08 -17.71
CA LYS A 297 -13.01 2.91 -18.62
C LYS A 297 -11.60 2.50 -19.06
N ARG A 298 -10.71 3.44 -19.30
CA ARG A 298 -9.31 3.14 -19.65
C ARG A 298 -8.58 2.42 -18.52
N GLN A 299 -8.88 2.74 -17.25
CA GLN A 299 -8.21 2.18 -16.08
C GLN A 299 -8.84 0.86 -15.59
N LYS A 300 -10.17 0.73 -15.66
CA LYS A 300 -10.92 -0.43 -15.13
C LYS A 300 -11.48 -1.37 -16.19
N GLY A 301 -11.44 -0.99 -17.46
CA GLY A 301 -12.05 -1.77 -18.56
C GLY A 301 -13.58 -1.66 -18.65
N LEU A 302 -14.25 -1.13 -17.62
CA LEU A 302 -15.69 -0.94 -17.51
C LEU A 302 -16.05 0.53 -17.42
N SER A 303 -17.27 0.90 -17.91
CA SER A 303 -17.75 2.26 -17.66
C SER A 303 -18.11 2.47 -16.18
N PRO A 304 -18.11 3.73 -15.66
CA PRO A 304 -18.53 4.02 -14.29
C PRO A 304 -19.90 3.44 -13.94
N LEU A 305 -20.86 3.54 -14.85
CA LEU A 305 -22.21 3.01 -14.65
C LEU A 305 -22.24 1.48 -14.58
N GLN A 306 -21.46 0.79 -15.43
CA GLN A 306 -21.31 -0.67 -15.39
C GLN A 306 -20.68 -1.12 -14.07
N TYR A 307 -19.63 -0.43 -13.63
CA TYR A 307 -18.96 -0.70 -12.36
C TYR A 307 -19.94 -0.55 -11.18
N ARG A 308 -20.69 0.55 -11.10
CA ARG A 308 -21.71 0.77 -10.06
C ARG A 308 -22.76 -0.35 -10.03
N LYS A 309 -23.31 -0.73 -11.18
CA LYS A 309 -24.31 -1.82 -11.27
C LYS A 309 -23.74 -3.15 -10.79
N MET A 310 -22.52 -3.47 -11.13
CA MET A 310 -21.83 -4.69 -10.70
C MET A 310 -21.67 -4.71 -9.17
N GLU A 311 -21.18 -3.63 -8.57
CA GLU A 311 -20.99 -3.52 -7.11
C GLU A 311 -22.32 -3.61 -6.34
N HIS A 312 -23.39 -2.96 -6.82
CA HIS A 312 -24.72 -3.05 -6.19
C HIS A 312 -25.32 -4.46 -6.32
N SER A 313 -25.14 -5.13 -7.45
CA SER A 313 -25.61 -6.51 -7.64
C SER A 313 -24.89 -7.50 -6.73
N SER A 314 -23.61 -7.28 -6.46
CA SER A 314 -22.81 -8.09 -5.54
C SER A 314 -23.29 -7.94 -4.09
N LYS A 315 -23.67 -6.72 -3.67
CA LYS A 315 -24.25 -6.45 -2.34
C LYS A 315 -25.62 -7.14 -2.14
N MET A 316 -26.45 -7.23 -3.19
CA MET A 316 -27.76 -7.90 -3.11
C MET A 316 -27.65 -9.43 -3.04
N ARG A 317 -26.60 -10.04 -3.59
CA ARG A 317 -26.38 -11.50 -3.53
C ARG A 317 -25.74 -11.96 -2.22
N ALA A 318 -25.18 -11.03 -1.44
CA ALA A 318 -24.54 -11.31 -0.15
C ALA A 318 -25.49 -11.11 1.06
N LYS A 319 -26.73 -10.63 0.81
CA LYS A 319 -27.86 -10.61 1.76
C LYS A 319 -28.75 -11.83 1.53
#